data_fd729ef51689b8ef00aebb7624bb7664
#
_entry.id   fd729ef51689b8ef00aebb7624bb7664
#
_cell.length_a   1.000
_cell.length_b   1.000
_cell.length_c   1.000
_cell.angle_alpha   90.00
_cell.angle_beta   90.00
_cell.angle_gamma   90.00
#
_symmetry.space_group_name_H-M   'P 1'
#
loop_
_entity.id
_entity.type
_entity.pdbx_description
1 polymer ?
#
loop_
_entity_poly.entity_id
_entity_poly.type
_entity_poly.pdbx_seq_one_letter_code
_entity_poly.pdbx_strand_id
1 'polypeptide(L)'
;MYEQIIKKAGYKLTRPRSLILDFLSEKHTPYRPKDVYNKLKKQIDLVSVYRVLHLFTILGIVYKEKIGGEYQYYLDDSQHHHITCRKCNKIECIPCNHLFNNINNFTKIIHEFSLSGICNNCAK
;
A
#
# COMPACT_ATOMS: atom_id res chain seq x y z
N MET A 1 -8.02 2.83 -15.21
CA MET A 1 -7.27 4.01 -14.77
C MET A 1 -5.82 3.70 -14.43
N TYR A 2 -5.57 2.74 -13.54
CA TYR A 2 -4.20 2.38 -13.16
C TYR A 2 -3.39 1.78 -14.31
N GLU A 3 -4.04 1.04 -15.18
CA GLU A 3 -3.40 0.45 -16.35
C GLU A 3 -2.79 1.51 -17.26
N GLN A 4 -3.44 2.65 -17.40
CA GLN A 4 -2.95 3.75 -18.21
C GLN A 4 -1.70 4.38 -17.60
N ILE A 5 -1.62 4.46 -16.28
CA ILE A 5 -0.46 4.99 -15.57
C ILE A 5 0.76 4.10 -15.85
N ILE A 6 0.56 2.78 -15.80
CA ILE A 6 1.62 1.80 -16.08
C ILE A 6 2.13 1.96 -17.51
N LYS A 7 1.22 2.03 -18.47
CA LYS A 7 1.57 2.16 -19.89
C LYS A 7 2.25 3.48 -20.21
N LYS A 8 1.76 4.59 -19.65
CA LYS A 8 2.36 5.91 -19.85
C LYS A 8 3.78 6.00 -19.29
N ALA A 9 4.06 5.22 -18.25
CA ALA A 9 5.41 5.18 -17.66
C ALA A 9 6.37 4.30 -18.45
N GLY A 10 5.90 3.68 -19.55
CA GLY A 10 6.73 2.85 -20.41
C GLY A 10 6.78 1.37 -20.02
N TYR A 11 5.89 0.93 -19.15
CA TYR A 11 5.85 -0.46 -18.71
C TYR A 11 4.69 -1.20 -19.33
N LYS A 12 4.89 -2.50 -19.57
CA LYS A 12 3.83 -3.36 -20.06
C LYS A 12 2.96 -3.86 -18.91
N LEU A 13 1.68 -4.07 -19.18
CA LEU A 13 0.79 -4.70 -18.23
C LEU A 13 0.95 -6.23 -18.35
N THR A 14 1.97 -6.76 -17.70
CA THR A 14 2.24 -8.20 -17.71
C THR A 14 1.22 -8.94 -16.85
N ARG A 15 1.17 -10.29 -17.00
CA ARG A 15 0.26 -11.10 -16.20
C ARG A 15 0.46 -10.93 -14.68
N PRO A 16 1.69 -10.98 -14.13
CA PRO A 16 1.87 -10.74 -12.71
C PRO A 16 1.39 -9.36 -12.26
N ARG A 17 1.64 -8.33 -13.05
CA ARG A 17 1.19 -6.97 -12.73
C ARG A 17 -0.32 -6.86 -12.73
N SER A 18 -0.97 -7.47 -13.73
CA SER A 18 -2.42 -7.48 -13.82
C SER A 18 -3.07 -8.23 -12.65
N LEU A 19 -2.52 -9.38 -12.28
CA LEU A 19 -3.04 -10.18 -11.17
C LEU A 19 -2.97 -9.42 -9.83
N ILE A 20 -1.85 -8.77 -9.57
CA ILE A 20 -1.67 -8.01 -8.33
C ILE A 20 -2.57 -6.77 -8.33
N LEU A 21 -2.67 -6.08 -9.46
CA LEU A 21 -3.53 -4.92 -9.58
C LEU A 21 -4.99 -5.28 -9.30
N ASP A 22 -5.48 -6.38 -9.90
CA ASP A 22 -6.84 -6.85 -9.68
C ASP A 22 -7.07 -7.24 -8.22
N PHE A 23 -6.11 -7.93 -7.62
CA PHE A 23 -6.20 -8.35 -6.22
C PHE A 23 -6.31 -7.14 -5.28
N LEU A 24 -5.46 -6.14 -5.47
CA LEU A 24 -5.46 -4.94 -4.63
C LEU A 24 -6.68 -4.06 -4.87
N SER A 25 -7.28 -4.14 -6.05
CA SER A 25 -8.46 -3.35 -6.40
C SER A 25 -9.73 -3.83 -5.73
N GLU A 26 -9.79 -5.10 -5.32
CA GLU A 26 -10.99 -5.68 -4.71
C GLU A 26 -11.32 -5.04 -3.37
N LYS A 27 -10.29 -4.73 -2.58
CA LYS A 27 -10.45 -4.09 -1.28
C LYS A 27 -9.34 -3.07 -1.08
N HIS A 28 -9.70 -1.92 -0.56
CA HIS A 28 -8.72 -0.86 -0.26
C HIS A 28 -8.11 -1.03 1.13
N THR A 29 -7.82 -2.27 1.51
CA THR A 29 -7.15 -2.59 2.77
C THR A 29 -5.68 -2.84 2.51
N PRO A 30 -4.81 -2.53 3.49
CA PRO A 30 -3.39 -2.84 3.35
C PRO A 30 -3.11 -4.34 3.38
N TYR A 31 -2.15 -4.77 2.57
CA TYR A 31 -1.72 -6.17 2.52
C TYR A 31 -0.20 -6.24 2.63
N ARG A 32 0.28 -7.23 3.38
CA ARG A 32 1.70 -7.58 3.37
C ARG A 32 2.01 -8.32 2.06
N PRO A 33 3.26 -8.27 1.59
CA PRO A 33 3.63 -9.06 0.40
C PRO A 33 3.28 -10.54 0.53
N LYS A 34 3.44 -11.10 1.73
CA LYS A 34 3.09 -12.51 1.98
C LYS A 34 1.61 -12.78 1.82
N ASP A 35 0.74 -11.84 2.18
CA ASP A 35 -0.70 -11.98 2.01
C ASP A 35 -1.07 -12.04 0.52
N VAL A 36 -0.46 -11.18 -0.27
CA VAL A 36 -0.64 -11.18 -1.72
C VAL A 36 -0.15 -12.50 -2.31
N TYR A 37 1.05 -12.92 -1.91
CA TYR A 37 1.63 -14.18 -2.37
C TYR A 37 0.75 -15.38 -2.03
N ASN A 38 0.24 -15.45 -0.80
CA ASN A 38 -0.58 -16.58 -0.37
C ASN A 38 -1.85 -16.73 -1.21
N LYS A 39 -2.40 -15.62 -1.70
CA LYS A 39 -3.57 -15.64 -2.57
C LYS A 39 -3.23 -16.01 -4.01
N LEU A 40 -2.03 -15.64 -4.49
CA LEU A 40 -1.64 -15.79 -5.88
C LEU A 40 -0.50 -16.79 -6.10
N LYS A 41 -0.14 -17.57 -5.10
CA LYS A 41 1.07 -18.42 -5.12
C LYS A 41 1.07 -19.49 -6.22
N LYS A 42 -0.09 -19.86 -6.74
CA LYS A 42 -0.16 -20.79 -7.86
C LYS A 42 0.17 -20.13 -9.20
N GLN A 43 0.21 -18.81 -9.25
CA GLN A 43 0.35 -18.04 -10.48
C GLN A 43 1.60 -17.18 -10.52
N ILE A 44 2.11 -16.77 -9.36
CA ILE A 44 3.30 -15.94 -9.29
C ILE A 44 4.13 -16.30 -8.04
N ASP A 45 5.43 -16.08 -8.11
CA ASP A 45 6.34 -16.34 -7.01
C ASP A 45 6.51 -15.10 -6.11
N LEU A 46 7.07 -15.31 -4.92
CA LEU A 46 7.20 -14.25 -3.92
C LEU A 46 8.11 -13.11 -4.39
N VAL A 47 9.18 -13.44 -5.10
CA VAL A 47 10.10 -12.41 -5.62
C VAL A 47 9.37 -11.49 -6.60
N SER A 48 8.53 -12.08 -7.46
CA SER A 48 7.73 -11.30 -8.40
C SER A 48 6.72 -10.40 -7.69
N VAL A 49 6.13 -10.87 -6.59
CA VAL A 49 5.22 -10.04 -5.78
C VAL A 49 5.96 -8.78 -5.29
N TYR A 50 7.13 -8.95 -4.69
CA TYR A 50 7.92 -7.81 -4.21
C TYR A 50 8.28 -6.84 -5.33
N ARG A 51 8.70 -7.37 -6.48
CA ARG A 51 9.09 -6.53 -7.63
C ARG A 51 7.92 -5.71 -8.16
N VAL A 52 6.75 -6.32 -8.26
CA VAL A 52 5.55 -5.64 -8.75
C VAL A 52 5.10 -4.57 -7.78
N LEU A 53 5.04 -4.89 -6.48
CA LEU A 53 4.67 -3.93 -5.45
C LEU A 53 5.63 -2.74 -5.41
N HIS A 54 6.92 -3.01 -5.54
CA HIS A 54 7.93 -1.95 -5.60
C HIS A 54 7.73 -1.03 -6.81
N LEU A 55 7.51 -1.61 -7.99
CA LEU A 55 7.24 -0.84 -9.20
C LEU A 55 5.98 0.03 -9.02
N PHE A 56 4.90 -0.55 -8.51
CA PHE A 56 3.65 0.18 -8.31
C PHE A 56 3.80 1.32 -7.30
N THR A 57 4.67 1.14 -6.31
CA THR A 57 4.99 2.19 -5.35
C THR A 57 5.73 3.34 -6.03
N ILE A 58 6.72 3.03 -6.87
CA ILE A 58 7.45 4.04 -7.62
C ILE A 58 6.53 4.81 -8.56
N LEU A 59 5.57 4.13 -9.19
CA LEU A 59 4.63 4.76 -10.11
C LEU A 59 3.52 5.54 -9.40
N GLY A 60 3.45 5.48 -8.07
CA GLY A 60 2.42 6.18 -7.30
C GLY A 60 1.05 5.54 -7.35
N ILE A 61 0.94 4.30 -7.79
CA ILE A 61 -0.32 3.55 -7.84
C ILE A 61 -0.64 2.96 -6.48
N VAL A 62 0.39 2.44 -5.82
CA VAL A 62 0.29 1.72 -4.56
C VAL A 62 1.06 2.51 -3.51
N TYR A 63 0.50 2.59 -2.32
CA TYR A 63 1.15 3.22 -1.18
C TYR A 63 1.70 2.17 -0.24
N LYS A 64 2.88 2.44 0.29
CA LYS A 64 3.57 1.57 1.23
C LYS A 64 3.56 2.22 2.60
N GLU A 65 3.14 1.47 3.60
CA GLU A 65 3.03 1.99 4.96
C GLU A 65 3.47 0.92 5.96
N LYS A 66 4.14 1.36 7.02
CA LYS A 66 4.53 0.46 8.11
C LYS A 66 3.39 0.38 9.10
N ILE A 67 2.75 -0.79 9.17
CA ILE A 67 1.59 -1.04 10.03
C ILE A 67 1.91 -2.24 10.91
N GLY A 68 1.82 -2.05 12.23
CA GLY A 68 2.11 -3.14 13.16
C GLY A 68 3.55 -3.67 13.07
N GLY A 69 4.50 -2.83 12.69
CA GLY A 69 5.90 -3.21 12.55
C GLY A 69 6.27 -3.83 11.21
N GLU A 70 5.33 -4.03 10.31
CA GLU A 70 5.56 -4.61 8.99
C GLU A 70 5.12 -3.65 7.89
N TYR A 71 5.81 -3.69 6.75
CA TYR A 71 5.38 -2.92 5.59
C TYR A 71 4.18 -3.59 4.94
N GLN A 72 3.15 -2.78 4.68
CA GLN A 72 1.94 -3.21 3.98
C GLN A 72 1.67 -2.25 2.83
N TYR A 73 0.98 -2.75 1.82
CA TYR A 73 0.75 -2.03 0.57
C TYR A 73 -0.74 -1.96 0.30
N TYR A 74 -1.21 -0.82 -0.17
CA TYR A 74 -2.62 -0.65 -0.52
C TYR A 74 -2.76 0.22 -1.77
N LEU A 75 -3.86 0.01 -2.47
CA LEU A 75 -4.22 0.75 -3.67
C LEU A 75 -5.27 1.79 -3.30
N ASP A 76 -5.01 3.05 -3.61
CA ASP A 76 -5.98 4.12 -3.41
C ASP A 76 -5.62 5.29 -4.31
N ASP A 77 -6.59 6.17 -4.53
CA ASP A 77 -6.39 7.40 -5.31
C ASP A 77 -5.55 8.41 -4.57
N SER A 78 -5.58 8.40 -3.25
CA SER A 78 -4.80 9.31 -2.41
C SER A 78 -4.20 8.56 -1.22
N GLN A 79 -3.06 9.05 -0.76
CA GLN A 79 -2.41 8.47 0.40
C GLN A 79 -3.22 8.75 1.66
N HIS A 80 -3.35 7.74 2.50
CA HIS A 80 -3.89 7.86 3.84
C HIS A 80 -3.04 7.04 4.79
N HIS A 81 -3.30 7.16 6.08
CA HIS A 81 -2.52 6.47 7.09
C HIS A 81 -3.40 5.55 7.91
N HIS A 82 -2.77 4.66 8.65
CA HIS A 82 -3.45 3.70 9.50
C HIS A 82 -2.86 3.72 10.90
N ILE A 83 -3.72 3.50 11.89
CA ILE A 83 -3.28 3.34 13.27
C ILE A 83 -3.63 1.94 13.74
N THR A 84 -2.71 1.30 14.46
CA THR A 84 -2.87 -0.06 14.96
C THR A 84 -2.99 -0.05 16.47
N CYS A 85 -3.95 -0.78 17.01
CA CYS A 85 -4.04 -1.00 18.46
C CYS A 85 -2.98 -2.01 18.88
N ARG A 86 -2.15 -1.64 19.86
CA ARG A 86 -1.09 -2.52 20.36
C ARG A 86 -1.61 -3.73 21.14
N LYS A 87 -2.87 -3.70 21.58
CA LYS A 87 -3.46 -4.82 22.32
C LYS A 87 -4.23 -5.81 21.44
N CYS A 88 -5.15 -5.31 20.62
CA CYS A 88 -6.01 -6.20 19.83
C CYS A 88 -5.66 -6.26 18.35
N ASN A 89 -4.66 -5.47 17.92
CA ASN A 89 -4.22 -5.38 16.51
C ASN A 89 -5.28 -4.81 15.56
N LYS A 90 -6.31 -4.15 16.10
CA LYS A 90 -7.29 -3.47 15.27
C LYS A 90 -6.59 -2.37 14.46
N ILE A 91 -6.95 -2.26 13.19
CA ILE A 91 -6.40 -1.25 12.29
C ILE A 91 -7.52 -0.30 11.88
N GLU A 92 -7.29 0.99 12.01
CA GLU A 92 -8.21 2.01 11.55
C GLU A 92 -7.51 2.97 10.59
N CYS A 93 -8.26 3.40 9.59
CA CYS A 93 -7.79 4.38 8.62
C CYS A 93 -7.93 5.78 9.20
N ILE A 94 -6.90 6.60 9.02
CA ILE A 94 -6.94 8.00 9.37
C ILE A 94 -6.57 8.84 8.16
N PRO A 95 -7.27 9.99 7.98
CA PRO A 95 -6.95 10.85 6.84
C PRO A 95 -5.54 11.43 6.97
N CYS A 96 -4.86 11.53 5.84
CA CYS A 96 -3.55 12.15 5.79
C CYS A 96 -3.73 13.66 5.62
N ASN A 97 -3.53 14.40 6.69
CA ASN A 97 -3.51 15.86 6.64
C ASN A 97 -2.10 16.30 6.27
N HIS A 98 -1.93 16.63 5.01
CA HIS A 98 -0.61 16.86 4.43
C HIS A 98 0.00 18.19 4.84
N LEU A 99 0.83 18.17 5.86
CA LEU A 99 1.71 19.29 6.16
C LEU A 99 2.87 19.38 5.16
N PHE A 100 3.12 18.30 4.41
CA PHE A 100 4.30 18.14 3.57
C PHE A 100 3.99 17.99 2.08
N ASN A 101 2.78 18.37 1.64
CA ASN A 101 2.40 18.23 0.22
C ASN A 101 3.12 19.21 -0.69
N ASN A 102 3.45 20.38 -0.16
CA ASN A 102 4.04 21.46 -0.93
C ASN A 102 5.41 21.83 -0.37
N ILE A 103 6.40 21.06 -0.75
CA ILE A 103 7.79 21.41 -0.45
C ILE A 103 8.40 21.94 -1.75
N ASN A 104 8.99 23.13 -1.68
CA ASN A 104 9.59 23.77 -2.85
C ASN A 104 10.62 22.85 -3.48
N ASN A 105 10.58 22.75 -4.82
CA ASN A 105 11.50 21.96 -5.63
C ASN A 105 11.29 20.45 -5.55
N PHE A 106 10.20 19.98 -4.91
CA PHE A 106 9.88 18.56 -4.85
C PHE A 106 8.44 18.33 -5.30
N THR A 107 8.25 17.23 -6.03
CA THR A 107 6.93 16.73 -6.44
C THR A 107 6.83 15.25 -6.08
N LYS A 108 5.61 14.71 -6.09
CA LYS A 108 5.36 13.29 -5.76
C LYS A 108 5.95 12.91 -4.41
N ILE A 109 5.70 13.76 -3.42
CA ILE A 109 6.23 13.56 -2.08
C ILE A 109 5.51 12.41 -1.41
N ILE A 110 6.28 11.48 -0.85
CA ILE A 110 5.77 10.36 -0.06
C ILE A 110 6.39 10.48 1.32
N HIS A 111 5.58 10.31 2.35
CA HIS A 111 6.09 10.25 3.71
C HIS A 111 5.68 8.94 4.36
N GLU A 112 6.55 8.44 5.21
CA GLU A 112 6.32 7.18 5.92
C GLU A 112 6.42 7.43 7.42
N PHE A 113 5.43 6.95 8.17
CA PHE A 113 5.50 6.90 9.61
C PHE A 113 4.60 5.79 10.11
N SER A 114 4.85 5.33 11.33
CA SER A 114 4.07 4.27 11.95
C SER A 114 3.32 4.85 13.15
N LEU A 115 2.01 4.59 13.21
CA LEU A 115 1.17 5.03 14.32
C LEU A 115 0.62 3.81 15.05
N SER A 116 0.72 3.81 16.36
CA SER A 116 0.10 2.80 17.21
C SER A 116 -0.45 3.45 18.46
N GLY A 117 -1.46 2.83 19.01
CA GLY A 117 -2.09 3.32 20.23
C GLY A 117 -2.85 2.21 20.90
N ILE A 118 -3.72 2.57 21.84
CA ILE A 118 -4.64 1.63 22.49
C ILE A 118 -6.05 2.07 22.11
N CYS A 119 -6.83 1.20 21.47
CA CYS A 119 -8.19 1.55 21.08
C CYS A 119 -9.07 1.72 22.31
N ASN A 120 -10.18 2.43 22.15
CA ASN A 120 -11.03 2.77 23.28
C ASN A 120 -11.58 1.54 23.98
N ASN A 121 -11.84 0.46 23.24
CA ASN A 121 -12.32 -0.79 23.84
C ASN A 121 -11.25 -1.47 24.71
N CYS A 122 -9.99 -1.40 24.32
CA CYS A 122 -8.88 -1.98 25.08
C CYS A 122 -8.41 -1.10 26.21
N ALA A 123 -8.71 0.19 26.17
CA ALA A 123 -8.31 1.15 27.21
C ALA A 123 -9.21 1.11 28.44
N LYS A 124 -10.36 0.48 28.33
CA LYS A 124 -11.30 0.36 29.45
C LYS A 124 -10.85 -0.65 30.49
#